data_6df20ae3d9627c49aa259345ecc37709
#
_entry.id   6df20ae3d9627c49aa259345ecc37709
#
_cell.length_a   1.000
_cell.length_b   1.000
_cell.length_c   1.000
_cell.angle_alpha   90.00
_cell.angle_beta   90.00
_cell.angle_gamma   90.00
#
_symmetry.space_group_name_H-M   'P 1'
#
loop_
_entity.id
_entity.type
_entity.pdbx_description
1 polymer ?
#
loop_
_entity_poly.entity_id
_entity_poly.type
_entity_poly.pdbx_seq_one_letter_code
_entity_poly.pdbx_strand_id
1 'polypeptide(L)'
;MLTNLCPSPEEGRDFSWVQPGRCLWQWWSVGAPRYEEQKEWFDAAAKLTWEYYLIDDGWRNWRKDGKGQWELLEEVIAYGRSVGVKSIVWVNSNEMRTAGPRRAYLEKIKAVGASGIKIDFIPAATAEIMQWYMGAMQDCAELGLLLNFHGSVKPTGLSRTYPNDVTREAVRGNEWHILRYGRVLPQSHYVALPFTRLMAGAADVTPVTLNPCEIETGGYTWTHEFAQSIVFLSPITHFSDHYSYYLESPFLDLLKAVPTVWDETRVLSCTEMGEVVAYARRKGNDWWVGVMNGDKEREIEIPLDFLKKSMDAVLLHDDDKILASVAREDRKVSKKETLKVHLRAGGGFVGWFH
;
A
#
# COMPACT_ATOMS: atom_id res chain seq x y z
N MET A 1 -8.42 -9.53 16.14
CA MET A 1 -9.09 -10.73 16.70
C MET A 1 -8.52 -12.02 16.14
N LEU A 2 -8.45 -12.26 14.82
CA LEU A 2 -7.85 -13.47 14.23
C LEU A 2 -6.39 -13.67 14.64
N THR A 3 -5.59 -12.60 14.68
CA THR A 3 -4.18 -12.63 15.12
C THR A 3 -4.01 -13.21 16.51
N ASN A 4 -4.97 -13.03 17.42
CA ASN A 4 -4.86 -13.55 18.80
C ASN A 4 -4.99 -15.08 18.89
N LEU A 5 -5.48 -15.74 17.83
CA LEU A 5 -5.62 -17.20 17.76
C LEU A 5 -4.32 -17.88 17.27
N CYS A 6 -3.42 -17.11 16.67
CA CYS A 6 -2.14 -17.64 16.20
C CYS A 6 -1.07 -17.48 17.28
N PRO A 7 -0.11 -18.41 17.38
CA PRO A 7 1.00 -18.29 18.32
C PRO A 7 1.85 -17.06 18.04
N SER A 8 2.55 -16.58 19.06
CA SER A 8 3.62 -15.59 18.89
C SER A 8 4.77 -16.18 18.05
N PRO A 9 5.67 -15.35 17.52
CA PRO A 9 6.87 -15.84 16.90
C PRO A 9 7.62 -16.82 17.82
N GLU A 10 8.38 -17.72 17.23
CA GLU A 10 9.27 -18.63 17.97
C GLU A 10 10.21 -17.83 18.87
N GLU A 11 10.41 -18.31 20.12
CA GLU A 11 11.27 -17.64 21.09
C GLU A 11 12.70 -17.51 20.55
N GLY A 12 13.26 -16.31 20.66
CA GLY A 12 14.60 -15.99 20.17
C GLY A 12 14.69 -15.63 18.67
N ARG A 13 13.58 -15.73 17.90
CA ARG A 13 13.56 -15.30 16.50
C ARG A 13 13.43 -13.78 16.40
N ASP A 14 14.43 -13.13 15.81
CA ASP A 14 14.45 -11.68 15.58
C ASP A 14 13.69 -11.31 14.28
N PHE A 15 12.75 -10.38 14.39
CA PHE A 15 12.02 -9.76 13.27
C PHE A 15 12.23 -8.25 13.22
N SER A 16 13.21 -7.68 13.91
CA SER A 16 13.50 -6.23 13.88
C SER A 16 13.85 -5.70 12.49
N TRP A 17 14.28 -6.58 11.60
CA TRP A 17 14.56 -6.28 10.20
C TRP A 17 13.29 -6.07 9.35
N VAL A 18 12.10 -6.46 9.83
CA VAL A 18 10.82 -6.22 9.18
C VAL A 18 10.47 -4.75 9.35
N GLN A 19 10.74 -3.96 8.32
CA GLN A 19 10.49 -2.53 8.32
C GLN A 19 9.31 -2.20 7.43
N PRO A 20 8.29 -1.48 7.94
CA PRO A 20 7.19 -0.97 7.12
C PRO A 20 7.69 0.14 6.19
N GLY A 21 6.94 0.43 5.15
CA GLY A 21 7.29 1.54 4.27
C GLY A 21 6.40 1.68 3.04
N ARG A 22 6.63 2.77 2.34
CA ARG A 22 5.99 3.12 1.08
C ARG A 22 6.77 2.48 -0.06
N CYS A 23 6.05 1.91 -1.00
CA CYS A 23 6.61 1.20 -2.13
C CYS A 23 6.09 1.78 -3.44
N LEU A 24 6.98 2.27 -4.28
CA LEU A 24 6.62 2.67 -5.63
C LEU A 24 6.43 1.40 -6.49
N TRP A 25 5.40 1.40 -7.34
CA TRP A 25 5.04 0.24 -8.16
C TRP A 25 4.57 0.66 -9.54
N GLN A 26 5.23 0.17 -10.60
CA GLN A 26 5.00 0.65 -11.96
C GLN A 26 3.94 -0.14 -12.76
N TRP A 27 3.69 -1.41 -12.42
CA TRP A 27 2.91 -2.32 -13.28
C TRP A 27 1.51 -1.78 -13.61
N TRP A 28 0.84 -1.18 -12.64
CA TRP A 28 -0.48 -0.63 -12.84
C TRP A 28 -0.48 0.50 -13.89
N SER A 29 0.43 1.42 -13.79
CA SER A 29 0.46 2.63 -14.64
C SER A 29 1.04 2.38 -16.03
N VAL A 30 2.14 1.63 -16.15
CA VAL A 30 2.87 1.46 -17.42
C VAL A 30 3.08 -0.01 -17.84
N GLY A 31 2.67 -0.98 -17.00
CA GLY A 31 2.80 -2.41 -17.29
C GLY A 31 4.17 -2.98 -16.92
N ALA A 32 4.58 -4.02 -17.63
CA ALA A 32 5.79 -4.78 -17.32
C ALA A 32 7.06 -3.92 -17.29
N PRO A 33 7.93 -4.12 -16.28
CA PRO A 33 9.15 -3.36 -16.13
C PRO A 33 10.15 -3.63 -17.28
N ARG A 34 10.63 -2.58 -17.94
CA ARG A 34 11.74 -2.64 -18.88
C ARG A 34 13.03 -2.33 -18.15
N TYR A 35 14.11 -3.09 -18.43
CA TYR A 35 15.38 -2.95 -17.74
C TYR A 35 15.95 -1.52 -17.79
N GLU A 36 15.84 -0.86 -18.96
CA GLU A 36 16.39 0.47 -19.20
C GLU A 36 15.79 1.56 -18.32
N GLU A 37 14.54 1.37 -17.89
CA GLU A 37 13.79 2.37 -17.12
C GLU A 37 13.95 2.23 -15.61
N GLN A 38 14.50 1.09 -15.15
CA GLN A 38 14.47 0.77 -13.72
C GLN A 38 15.22 1.77 -12.85
N LYS A 39 16.33 2.33 -13.34
CA LYS A 39 17.09 3.35 -12.59
C LYS A 39 16.25 4.60 -12.35
N GLU A 40 15.47 5.03 -13.34
CA GLU A 40 14.59 6.19 -13.23
C GLU A 40 13.51 5.97 -12.17
N TRP A 41 12.93 4.78 -12.10
CA TRP A 41 11.94 4.42 -11.06
C TRP A 41 12.55 4.41 -9.66
N PHE A 42 13.79 3.92 -9.50
CA PHE A 42 14.51 4.01 -8.23
C PHE A 42 14.82 5.45 -7.83
N ASP A 43 15.25 6.28 -8.77
CA ASP A 43 15.51 7.70 -8.54
C ASP A 43 14.24 8.44 -8.13
N ALA A 44 13.11 8.09 -8.74
CA ALA A 44 11.81 8.65 -8.39
C ALA A 44 11.41 8.23 -6.96
N ALA A 45 11.55 6.97 -6.58
CA ALA A 45 11.29 6.50 -5.22
C ALA A 45 12.19 7.22 -4.20
N ALA A 46 13.48 7.42 -4.52
CA ALA A 46 14.41 8.17 -3.68
C ALA A 46 14.00 9.65 -3.54
N LYS A 47 13.58 10.32 -4.62
CA LYS A 47 13.05 11.71 -4.57
C LYS A 47 11.78 11.81 -3.75
N LEU A 48 10.92 10.78 -3.77
CA LEU A 48 9.74 10.64 -2.94
C LEU A 48 10.08 10.31 -1.48
N THR A 49 11.33 10.00 -1.17
CA THR A 49 11.77 9.50 0.14
C THR A 49 11.08 8.19 0.56
N TRP A 50 10.69 7.39 -0.42
CA TRP A 50 10.03 6.12 -0.19
C TRP A 50 11.03 4.98 -0.03
N GLU A 51 10.69 4.06 0.85
CA GLU A 51 11.60 3.03 1.34
C GLU A 51 11.84 1.91 0.32
N TYR A 52 10.84 1.67 -0.56
CA TYR A 52 10.82 0.50 -1.44
C TYR A 52 10.42 0.83 -2.87
N TYR A 53 10.88 -0.02 -3.77
CA TYR A 53 10.38 -0.14 -5.13
C TYR A 53 10.11 -1.61 -5.46
N LEU A 54 8.95 -1.92 -6.06
CA LEU A 54 8.58 -3.26 -6.50
C LEU A 54 8.88 -3.44 -7.99
N ILE A 55 9.84 -4.34 -8.27
CA ILE A 55 10.13 -4.84 -9.62
C ILE A 55 9.13 -5.96 -9.93
N ASP A 56 8.09 -5.66 -10.71
CA ASP A 56 6.96 -6.56 -10.97
C ASP A 56 7.21 -7.53 -12.13
N ASP A 57 6.18 -8.27 -12.56
CA ASP A 57 6.27 -9.25 -13.66
C ASP A 57 6.82 -8.60 -14.95
N GLY A 58 7.71 -9.32 -15.60
CA GLY A 58 8.41 -8.86 -16.82
C GLY A 58 9.93 -8.92 -16.69
N TRP A 59 10.49 -8.75 -15.50
CA TRP A 59 11.94 -8.78 -15.28
C TRP A 59 12.56 -10.14 -15.69
N ARG A 60 11.83 -11.21 -15.63
CA ARG A 60 12.28 -12.55 -16.04
C ARG A 60 12.61 -12.64 -17.54
N ASN A 61 12.14 -11.69 -18.33
CA ASN A 61 12.38 -11.62 -19.78
C ASN A 61 13.59 -10.74 -20.12
N TRP A 62 14.22 -10.09 -19.15
CA TRP A 62 15.32 -9.18 -19.39
C TRP A 62 16.54 -9.91 -19.99
N ARG A 63 17.06 -9.37 -21.06
CA ARG A 63 18.28 -9.83 -21.75
C ARG A 63 18.95 -8.60 -22.34
N LYS A 64 20.25 -8.42 -22.04
CA LYS A 64 21.02 -7.29 -22.58
C LYS A 64 22.51 -7.57 -22.53
N ASP A 65 23.22 -7.29 -23.61
CA ASP A 65 24.67 -7.37 -23.72
C ASP A 65 25.25 -8.73 -23.25
N GLY A 66 24.55 -9.82 -23.59
CA GLY A 66 24.92 -11.19 -23.20
C GLY A 66 24.53 -11.59 -21.77
N LYS A 67 24.00 -10.65 -20.95
CA LYS A 67 23.55 -10.91 -19.60
C LYS A 67 22.10 -11.44 -19.56
N GLY A 68 21.85 -12.34 -18.64
CA GLY A 68 20.52 -12.87 -18.36
C GLY A 68 19.78 -12.09 -17.28
N GLN A 69 18.53 -12.47 -17.06
CA GLN A 69 17.63 -11.77 -16.13
C GLN A 69 18.16 -11.66 -14.69
N TRP A 70 18.87 -12.64 -14.19
CA TRP A 70 19.39 -12.61 -12.82
C TRP A 70 20.52 -11.60 -12.62
N GLU A 71 21.46 -11.53 -13.60
CA GLU A 71 22.55 -10.56 -13.59
C GLU A 71 22.01 -9.13 -13.71
N LEU A 72 21.06 -8.92 -14.62
CA LEU A 72 20.41 -7.61 -14.79
C LEU A 72 19.58 -7.21 -13.56
N LEU A 73 18.89 -8.17 -12.91
CA LEU A 73 18.15 -7.93 -11.68
C LEU A 73 19.11 -7.50 -10.56
N GLU A 74 20.25 -8.20 -10.40
CA GLU A 74 21.27 -7.84 -9.40
C GLU A 74 21.80 -6.43 -9.61
N GLU A 75 22.09 -6.04 -10.86
CA GLU A 75 22.56 -4.69 -11.20
C GLU A 75 21.53 -3.61 -10.83
N VAL A 76 20.26 -3.86 -11.14
CA VAL A 76 19.16 -2.94 -10.84
C VAL A 76 18.97 -2.80 -9.33
N ILE A 77 18.98 -3.92 -8.59
CA ILE A 77 18.86 -3.91 -7.14
C ILE A 77 20.06 -3.23 -6.47
N ALA A 78 21.28 -3.46 -6.99
CA ALA A 78 22.49 -2.79 -6.50
C ALA A 78 22.41 -1.27 -6.71
N TYR A 79 21.88 -0.84 -7.86
CA TYR A 79 21.61 0.59 -8.11
C TYR A 79 20.59 1.15 -7.10
N GLY A 80 19.47 0.47 -6.89
CA GLY A 80 18.45 0.88 -5.90
C GLY A 80 19.06 1.10 -4.52
N ARG A 81 19.89 0.16 -4.05
CA ARG A 81 20.61 0.31 -2.78
C ARG A 81 21.54 1.53 -2.75
N SER A 82 22.18 1.85 -3.86
CA SER A 82 23.10 3.00 -3.96
C SER A 82 22.37 4.35 -3.80
N VAL A 83 21.08 4.41 -4.13
CA VAL A 83 20.22 5.59 -3.95
C VAL A 83 19.32 5.50 -2.70
N GLY A 84 19.54 4.48 -1.84
CA GLY A 84 18.85 4.33 -0.56
C GLY A 84 17.47 3.64 -0.63
N VAL A 85 17.10 3.04 -1.76
CA VAL A 85 15.82 2.39 -1.98
C VAL A 85 15.97 0.87 -1.98
N LYS A 86 15.16 0.17 -1.19
CA LYS A 86 15.12 -1.29 -1.11
C LYS A 86 14.22 -1.86 -2.20
N SER A 87 14.49 -3.10 -2.61
CA SER A 87 13.75 -3.77 -3.68
C SER A 87 12.86 -4.89 -3.15
N ILE A 88 11.63 -4.96 -3.67
CA ILE A 88 10.75 -6.12 -3.61
C ILE A 88 10.69 -6.69 -5.03
N VAL A 89 10.72 -8.03 -5.19
CA VAL A 89 10.72 -8.67 -6.51
C VAL A 89 9.51 -9.57 -6.66
N TRP A 90 8.81 -9.41 -7.77
CA TRP A 90 7.67 -10.25 -8.11
C TRP A 90 8.09 -11.63 -8.63
N VAL A 91 7.32 -12.65 -8.28
CA VAL A 91 7.49 -14.02 -8.77
C VAL A 91 6.14 -14.72 -8.92
N ASN A 92 6.03 -15.57 -9.95
CA ASN A 92 4.89 -16.48 -10.10
C ASN A 92 5.04 -17.66 -9.14
N SER A 93 4.01 -18.01 -8.37
CA SER A 93 4.04 -19.15 -7.45
C SER A 93 4.34 -20.50 -8.13
N ASN A 94 4.14 -20.60 -9.45
CA ASN A 94 4.51 -21.79 -10.24
C ASN A 94 6.00 -22.12 -10.18
N GLU A 95 6.87 -21.12 -9.96
CA GLU A 95 8.32 -21.28 -9.85
C GLU A 95 8.74 -22.01 -8.55
N MET A 96 7.83 -22.10 -7.58
CA MET A 96 8.16 -22.55 -6.23
C MET A 96 7.06 -23.42 -5.58
N ARG A 97 6.48 -24.33 -6.35
CA ARG A 97 5.35 -25.18 -5.92
C ARG A 97 5.66 -26.14 -4.78
N THR A 98 6.90 -26.60 -4.66
CA THR A 98 7.35 -27.55 -3.63
C THR A 98 8.47 -26.97 -2.79
N ALA A 99 8.70 -27.52 -1.61
CA ALA A 99 9.62 -26.95 -0.60
C ALA A 99 11.07 -26.73 -1.11
N GLY A 100 11.65 -27.72 -1.78
CA GLY A 100 13.03 -27.61 -2.28
C GLY A 100 13.20 -26.51 -3.34
N PRO A 101 12.45 -26.54 -4.45
CA PRO A 101 12.44 -25.46 -5.45
C PRO A 101 12.11 -24.09 -4.84
N ARG A 102 11.14 -24.01 -3.90
CA ARG A 102 10.81 -22.76 -3.23
C ARG A 102 12.01 -22.19 -2.48
N ARG A 103 12.65 -23.01 -1.66
CA ARG A 103 13.83 -22.58 -0.89
C ARG A 103 14.95 -22.10 -1.80
N ALA A 104 15.30 -22.88 -2.83
CA ALA A 104 16.35 -22.53 -3.78
C ALA A 104 16.05 -21.23 -4.55
N TYR A 105 14.78 -20.97 -4.89
CA TYR A 105 14.39 -19.74 -5.57
C TYR A 105 14.52 -18.55 -4.64
N LEU A 106 14.04 -18.66 -3.39
CA LEU A 106 14.12 -17.60 -2.39
C LEU A 106 15.58 -17.26 -2.02
N GLU A 107 16.46 -18.27 -1.99
CA GLU A 107 17.90 -18.06 -1.79
C GLU A 107 18.52 -17.24 -2.94
N LYS A 108 18.11 -17.47 -4.19
CA LYS A 108 18.53 -16.65 -5.33
C LYS A 108 18.02 -15.20 -5.21
N ILE A 109 16.76 -15.02 -4.84
CA ILE A 109 16.17 -13.68 -4.59
C ILE A 109 16.96 -12.95 -3.50
N LYS A 110 17.33 -13.65 -2.42
CA LYS A 110 18.17 -13.08 -1.37
C LYS A 110 19.57 -12.75 -1.85
N ALA A 111 20.18 -13.64 -2.64
CA ALA A 111 21.53 -13.48 -3.16
C ALA A 111 21.70 -12.24 -4.04
N VAL A 112 20.71 -11.93 -4.90
CA VAL A 112 20.72 -10.69 -5.71
C VAL A 112 20.48 -9.44 -4.87
N GLY A 113 20.21 -9.59 -3.57
CA GLY A 113 20.11 -8.48 -2.59
C GLY A 113 18.72 -7.88 -2.44
N ALA A 114 17.65 -8.57 -2.88
CA ALA A 114 16.29 -8.15 -2.62
C ALA A 114 15.97 -8.14 -1.12
N SER A 115 15.13 -7.21 -0.70
CA SER A 115 14.63 -7.08 0.68
C SER A 115 13.30 -7.80 0.89
N GLY A 116 12.60 -8.13 -0.20
CA GLY A 116 11.31 -8.81 -0.13
C GLY A 116 10.90 -9.43 -1.45
N ILE A 117 9.79 -10.15 -1.41
CA ILE A 117 9.22 -10.85 -2.55
C ILE A 117 7.70 -10.69 -2.57
N LYS A 118 7.14 -10.45 -3.77
CA LYS A 118 5.71 -10.54 -4.07
C LYS A 118 5.48 -11.87 -4.78
N ILE A 119 4.79 -12.81 -4.10
CA ILE A 119 4.45 -14.11 -4.68
C ILE A 119 3.01 -14.09 -5.18
N ASP A 120 2.82 -14.31 -6.46
CA ASP A 120 1.55 -14.15 -7.13
C ASP A 120 1.00 -15.42 -7.72
N PHE A 121 -0.33 -15.41 -8.06
CA PHE A 121 -1.07 -16.51 -8.69
C PHE A 121 -1.08 -17.81 -7.87
N ILE A 122 -1.51 -17.75 -6.61
CA ILE A 122 -1.63 -18.91 -5.74
C ILE A 122 -2.98 -19.59 -6.03
N PRO A 123 -3.01 -20.86 -6.52
CA PRO A 123 -4.13 -21.38 -7.30
C PRO A 123 -5.37 -21.77 -6.48
N ALA A 124 -5.26 -21.95 -5.18
CA ALA A 124 -6.36 -22.52 -4.38
C ALA A 124 -6.22 -22.25 -2.88
N ALA A 125 -7.24 -22.67 -2.12
CA ALA A 125 -7.27 -22.63 -0.66
C ALA A 125 -7.45 -24.03 -0.06
N THR A 126 -6.74 -25.05 -0.61
CA THR A 126 -6.72 -26.41 -0.06
C THR A 126 -5.80 -26.51 1.15
N ALA A 127 -5.93 -27.58 1.94
CA ALA A 127 -5.05 -27.84 3.08
C ALA A 127 -3.56 -27.84 2.70
N GLU A 128 -3.22 -28.43 1.54
CA GLU A 128 -1.85 -28.47 1.01
C GLU A 128 -1.34 -27.07 0.70
N ILE A 129 -2.16 -26.22 0.08
CA ILE A 129 -1.79 -24.84 -0.21
C ILE A 129 -1.68 -24.01 1.07
N MET A 130 -2.49 -24.25 2.08
CA MET A 130 -2.32 -23.60 3.38
C MET A 130 -1.00 -24.00 4.07
N GLN A 131 -0.57 -25.26 3.95
CA GLN A 131 0.77 -25.70 4.39
C GLN A 131 1.88 -25.03 3.57
N TRP A 132 1.67 -24.88 2.26
CA TRP A 132 2.60 -24.18 1.38
C TRP A 132 2.77 -22.71 1.80
N TYR A 133 1.68 -21.99 2.17
CA TYR A 133 1.76 -20.63 2.73
C TYR A 133 2.65 -20.59 3.98
N MET A 134 2.43 -21.52 4.91
CA MET A 134 3.23 -21.58 6.14
C MET A 134 4.72 -21.81 5.83
N GLY A 135 5.02 -22.73 4.93
CA GLY A 135 6.39 -22.98 4.50
C GLY A 135 7.02 -21.78 3.79
N ALA A 136 6.28 -21.05 2.95
CA ALA A 136 6.77 -19.83 2.30
C ALA A 136 7.05 -18.71 3.32
N MET A 137 6.17 -18.51 4.30
CA MET A 137 6.37 -17.55 5.39
C MET A 137 7.61 -17.90 6.22
N GLN A 138 7.80 -19.18 6.55
CA GLN A 138 8.96 -19.66 7.30
C GLN A 138 10.25 -19.46 6.51
N ASP A 139 10.31 -19.94 5.25
CA ASP A 139 11.49 -19.79 4.40
C ASP A 139 11.89 -18.32 4.23
N CYS A 140 10.92 -17.44 3.99
CA CYS A 140 11.17 -15.99 3.89
C CYS A 140 11.65 -15.40 5.22
N ALA A 141 11.10 -15.84 6.37
CA ALA A 141 11.53 -15.40 7.68
C ALA A 141 12.99 -15.79 7.98
N GLU A 142 13.39 -17.02 7.63
CA GLU A 142 14.75 -17.51 7.79
C GLU A 142 15.76 -16.77 6.89
N LEU A 143 15.34 -16.36 5.70
CA LEU A 143 16.17 -15.62 4.75
C LEU A 143 16.15 -14.10 4.97
N GLY A 144 15.32 -13.59 5.88
CA GLY A 144 15.15 -12.16 6.10
C GLY A 144 14.55 -11.46 4.87
N LEU A 145 13.46 -12.02 4.31
CA LEU A 145 12.69 -11.47 3.20
C LEU A 145 11.29 -11.06 3.64
N LEU A 146 10.91 -9.83 3.34
CA LEU A 146 9.52 -9.37 3.41
C LEU A 146 8.68 -10.14 2.42
N LEU A 147 7.42 -10.40 2.75
CA LEU A 147 6.55 -11.23 1.96
C LEU A 147 5.21 -10.54 1.72
N ASN A 148 4.85 -10.44 0.44
CA ASN A 148 3.54 -10.01 -0.04
C ASN A 148 2.94 -11.13 -0.89
N PHE A 149 1.73 -11.58 -0.58
CA PHE A 149 1.02 -12.57 -1.37
C PHE A 149 -0.07 -11.90 -2.23
N HIS A 150 -0.04 -12.15 -3.54
CA HIS A 150 -1.04 -11.75 -4.52
C HIS A 150 -1.76 -12.96 -5.13
N GLY A 151 -2.94 -12.74 -5.73
CA GLY A 151 -3.78 -13.86 -6.18
C GLY A 151 -3.99 -14.87 -5.05
N SER A 152 -4.24 -14.42 -3.84
CA SER A 152 -4.03 -15.17 -2.60
C SER A 152 -5.29 -15.29 -1.75
N VAL A 153 -5.25 -16.11 -0.70
CA VAL A 153 -6.28 -16.07 0.35
C VAL A 153 -6.08 -14.87 1.27
N LYS A 154 -7.16 -14.38 1.87
CA LYS A 154 -7.11 -13.33 2.91
C LYS A 154 -6.25 -13.77 4.10
N PRO A 155 -5.71 -12.81 4.91
CA PRO A 155 -4.98 -13.14 6.13
C PRO A 155 -5.79 -14.02 7.08
N THR A 156 -5.10 -14.95 7.74
CA THR A 156 -5.66 -15.90 8.70
C THR A 156 -5.16 -15.65 10.12
N GLY A 157 -4.43 -14.57 10.34
CA GLY A 157 -3.81 -14.22 11.62
C GLY A 157 -2.34 -14.66 11.75
N LEU A 158 -1.82 -15.43 10.79
CA LEU A 158 -0.45 -15.95 10.81
C LEU A 158 0.63 -14.87 10.74
N SER A 159 0.31 -13.64 10.36
CA SER A 159 1.23 -12.51 10.47
C SER A 159 1.67 -12.19 11.91
N ARG A 160 0.97 -12.74 12.94
CA ARG A 160 1.45 -12.71 14.32
C ARG A 160 2.64 -13.64 14.51
N THR A 161 2.62 -14.83 13.92
CA THR A 161 3.70 -15.84 14.01
C THR A 161 4.84 -15.50 13.06
N TYR A 162 4.50 -14.95 11.90
CA TYR A 162 5.42 -14.57 10.83
C TYR A 162 5.24 -13.09 10.47
N PRO A 163 5.80 -12.15 11.24
CA PRO A 163 5.69 -10.72 10.99
C PRO A 163 6.20 -10.25 9.62
N ASN A 164 6.98 -11.07 8.94
CA ASN A 164 7.44 -10.84 7.57
C ASN A 164 6.34 -11.03 6.50
N ASP A 165 5.20 -11.66 6.82
CA ASP A 165 3.97 -11.65 5.99
C ASP A 165 3.29 -10.28 6.20
N VAL A 166 3.81 -9.27 5.50
CA VAL A 166 3.50 -7.87 5.76
C VAL A 166 2.19 -7.42 5.16
N THR A 167 1.78 -8.00 4.03
CA THR A 167 0.51 -7.66 3.36
C THR A 167 0.08 -8.77 2.40
N ARG A 168 -1.21 -8.81 2.08
CA ARG A 168 -1.79 -9.73 1.07
C ARG A 168 -2.84 -9.02 0.26
N GLU A 169 -2.94 -9.31 -1.01
CA GLU A 169 -4.03 -8.79 -1.83
C GLU A 169 -5.39 -9.34 -1.35
N ALA A 170 -5.82 -10.47 -1.86
CA ALA A 170 -7.14 -11.07 -1.59
C ALA A 170 -8.29 -10.07 -1.56
N VAL A 171 -8.27 -9.08 -2.44
CA VAL A 171 -9.20 -7.96 -2.56
C VAL A 171 -9.20 -7.45 -3.99
N ARG A 172 -10.29 -6.88 -4.44
CA ARG A 172 -10.27 -6.03 -5.64
C ARG A 172 -9.86 -4.62 -5.21
N GLY A 173 -8.60 -4.28 -5.43
CA GLY A 173 -8.04 -2.96 -5.16
C GLY A 173 -7.89 -2.14 -6.45
N ASN A 174 -7.02 -1.12 -6.43
CA ASN A 174 -6.79 -0.28 -7.60
C ASN A 174 -6.15 -1.07 -8.76
N GLU A 175 -5.49 -2.19 -8.50
CA GLU A 175 -5.04 -3.10 -9.57
C GLU A 175 -6.20 -3.68 -10.39
N TRP A 176 -7.37 -3.86 -9.78
CA TRP A 176 -8.60 -4.23 -10.51
C TRP A 176 -9.22 -3.04 -11.22
N HIS A 177 -9.23 -1.87 -10.59
CA HIS A 177 -9.74 -0.62 -11.15
C HIS A 177 -8.74 -0.06 -12.14
N ILE A 178 -8.89 -0.37 -13.41
CA ILE A 178 -7.95 0.02 -14.46
C ILE A 178 -8.65 0.19 -15.80
N LEU A 179 -8.61 1.41 -16.36
CA LEU A 179 -9.31 1.77 -17.59
C LEU A 179 -8.89 0.93 -18.79
N ARG A 180 -7.60 0.70 -18.96
CA ARG A 180 -7.10 -0.08 -20.11
C ARG A 180 -7.67 -1.49 -20.19
N TYR A 181 -8.30 -1.97 -19.11
CA TYR A 181 -9.03 -3.23 -19.09
C TYR A 181 -10.55 -3.05 -18.98
N GLY A 182 -11.05 -1.81 -19.06
CA GLY A 182 -12.47 -1.49 -18.96
C GLY A 182 -13.10 -1.84 -17.61
N ARG A 183 -12.31 -1.81 -16.52
CA ARG A 183 -12.76 -2.20 -15.18
C ARG A 183 -12.82 -0.99 -14.26
N VAL A 184 -14.01 -0.74 -13.70
CA VAL A 184 -14.26 0.32 -12.71
C VAL A 184 -14.91 -0.30 -11.48
N LEU A 185 -14.42 0.02 -10.30
CA LEU A 185 -15.04 -0.34 -9.02
C LEU A 185 -15.95 0.77 -8.54
N PRO A 186 -17.13 0.47 -7.99
CA PRO A 186 -18.00 1.50 -7.42
C PRO A 186 -17.41 2.06 -6.11
N GLN A 187 -17.73 3.31 -5.78
CA GLN A 187 -17.27 3.98 -4.56
C GLN A 187 -17.68 3.22 -3.29
N SER A 188 -18.87 2.63 -3.28
CA SER A 188 -19.37 1.78 -2.19
C SER A 188 -18.48 0.58 -1.88
N HIS A 189 -17.72 0.08 -2.86
CA HIS A 189 -16.77 -1.01 -2.64
C HIS A 189 -15.66 -0.60 -1.66
N TYR A 190 -15.03 0.54 -1.90
CA TYR A 190 -13.88 0.98 -1.08
C TYR A 190 -14.30 1.34 0.33
N VAL A 191 -15.43 2.02 0.53
CA VAL A 191 -15.92 2.36 1.88
C VAL A 191 -16.41 1.15 2.67
N ALA A 192 -16.67 0.01 2.00
CA ALA A 192 -17.02 -1.25 2.67
C ALA A 192 -15.79 -2.06 3.12
N LEU A 193 -14.62 -1.88 2.49
CA LEU A 193 -13.42 -2.69 2.76
C LEU A 193 -12.94 -2.65 4.22
N PRO A 194 -12.95 -1.49 4.93
CA PRO A 194 -12.54 -1.42 6.33
C PRO A 194 -13.36 -2.30 7.27
N PHE A 195 -14.64 -2.54 6.92
CA PHE A 195 -15.58 -3.31 7.73
C PHE A 195 -15.73 -4.77 7.28
N THR A 196 -15.08 -5.14 6.21
CA THR A 196 -15.15 -6.47 5.59
C THR A 196 -13.76 -7.08 5.46
N ARG A 197 -13.09 -6.88 4.31
CA ARG A 197 -11.80 -7.49 4.00
C ARG A 197 -10.69 -7.15 5.00
N LEU A 198 -10.58 -5.89 5.43
CA LEU A 198 -9.55 -5.43 6.36
C LEU A 198 -9.74 -5.92 7.80
N MET A 199 -10.92 -6.41 8.15
CA MET A 199 -11.14 -7.09 9.43
C MET A 199 -10.32 -8.38 9.57
N ALA A 200 -9.90 -8.98 8.45
CA ALA A 200 -9.03 -10.14 8.43
C ALA A 200 -7.54 -9.81 8.61
N GLY A 201 -7.15 -8.56 8.40
CA GLY A 201 -5.77 -8.09 8.45
C GLY A 201 -5.39 -7.19 7.27
N ALA A 202 -4.11 -6.86 7.17
CA ALA A 202 -3.57 -5.98 6.13
C ALA A 202 -3.97 -6.39 4.71
N ALA A 203 -4.19 -5.40 3.86
CA ALA A 203 -4.57 -5.60 2.47
C ALA A 203 -3.71 -4.75 1.53
N ASP A 204 -3.14 -5.40 0.52
CA ASP A 204 -2.48 -4.72 -0.58
C ASP A 204 -3.52 -4.25 -1.60
N VAL A 205 -4.13 -3.11 -1.30
CA VAL A 205 -5.17 -2.49 -2.14
C VAL A 205 -4.54 -1.73 -3.31
N THR A 206 -3.24 -1.52 -3.28
CA THR A 206 -2.48 -0.72 -4.25
C THR A 206 -3.05 0.70 -4.45
N PRO A 207 -3.15 1.51 -3.36
CA PRO A 207 -3.87 2.77 -3.35
C PRO A 207 -3.16 3.91 -4.09
N VAL A 208 -3.88 5.03 -4.19
CA VAL A 208 -3.43 6.36 -4.62
C VAL A 208 -3.15 6.43 -6.12
N THR A 209 -4.21 6.41 -6.88
CA THR A 209 -4.20 6.79 -8.30
C THR A 209 -4.42 8.29 -8.43
N LEU A 210 -3.56 8.99 -9.15
CA LEU A 210 -3.68 10.44 -9.39
C LEU A 210 -3.80 10.78 -10.88
N ASN A 211 -3.76 9.79 -11.77
CA ASN A 211 -3.97 9.99 -13.21
C ASN A 211 -5.37 10.58 -13.47
N PRO A 212 -5.48 11.80 -14.06
CA PRO A 212 -6.77 12.45 -14.24
C PRO A 212 -7.80 11.63 -15.03
N CYS A 213 -7.36 10.87 -16.05
CA CYS A 213 -8.28 10.05 -16.84
C CYS A 213 -8.90 8.91 -16.01
N GLU A 214 -8.11 8.26 -15.17
CA GLU A 214 -8.60 7.21 -14.26
C GLU A 214 -9.54 7.79 -13.20
N ILE A 215 -9.17 8.93 -12.63
CA ILE A 215 -9.97 9.69 -11.64
C ILE A 215 -11.34 10.08 -12.22
N GLU A 216 -11.38 10.73 -13.36
CA GLU A 216 -12.63 11.20 -13.96
C GLU A 216 -13.55 10.04 -14.37
N THR A 217 -12.99 8.96 -14.90
CA THR A 217 -13.79 7.79 -15.32
C THR A 217 -14.28 7.00 -14.13
N GLY A 218 -13.46 6.87 -13.06
CA GLY A 218 -13.85 6.19 -11.84
C GLY A 218 -14.86 6.98 -10.99
N GLY A 219 -14.92 8.29 -11.17
CA GLY A 219 -15.74 9.19 -10.36
C GLY A 219 -15.22 9.32 -8.91
N TYR A 220 -13.90 9.21 -8.73
CA TYR A 220 -13.23 9.46 -7.46
C TYR A 220 -12.58 10.84 -7.45
N THR A 221 -12.21 11.33 -6.27
CA THR A 221 -11.39 12.54 -6.12
C THR A 221 -9.96 12.17 -5.71
N TRP A 222 -9.02 13.08 -5.91
CA TRP A 222 -7.65 12.90 -5.40
C TRP A 222 -7.61 12.76 -3.87
N THR A 223 -8.52 13.43 -3.16
CA THR A 223 -8.63 13.30 -1.70
C THR A 223 -9.12 11.92 -1.28
N HIS A 224 -10.09 11.33 -2.02
CA HIS A 224 -10.52 9.95 -1.80
C HIS A 224 -9.36 8.96 -2.01
N GLU A 225 -8.65 9.09 -3.13
CA GLU A 225 -7.52 8.23 -3.45
C GLU A 225 -6.41 8.33 -2.40
N PHE A 226 -6.05 9.55 -1.99
CA PHE A 226 -5.03 9.70 -0.97
C PHE A 226 -5.51 9.22 0.42
N ALA A 227 -6.78 9.42 0.77
CA ALA A 227 -7.35 8.91 2.02
C ALA A 227 -7.26 7.38 2.13
N GLN A 228 -7.24 6.64 1.01
CA GLN A 228 -7.04 5.18 1.01
C GLN A 228 -5.75 4.78 1.74
N SER A 229 -4.66 5.54 1.57
CA SER A 229 -3.38 5.26 2.24
C SER A 229 -3.42 5.43 3.76
N ILE A 230 -4.40 6.19 4.26
CA ILE A 230 -4.63 6.41 5.70
C ILE A 230 -5.66 5.41 6.23
N VAL A 231 -6.74 5.17 5.49
CA VAL A 231 -7.85 4.31 5.93
C VAL A 231 -7.49 2.83 5.83
N PHE A 232 -6.84 2.40 4.76
CA PHE A 232 -6.44 1.01 4.60
C PHE A 232 -5.15 0.71 5.36
N LEU A 233 -5.05 -0.50 5.88
CA LEU A 233 -3.85 -0.95 6.57
C LEU A 233 -3.04 -1.85 5.64
N SER A 234 -1.82 -1.42 5.35
CA SER A 234 -0.80 -2.22 4.66
C SER A 234 0.59 -1.78 5.14
N PRO A 235 1.30 -2.58 5.96
CA PRO A 235 2.64 -2.21 6.42
C PRO A 235 3.63 -1.91 5.29
N ILE A 236 3.51 -2.61 4.16
CA ILE A 236 4.10 -2.16 2.90
C ILE A 236 2.95 -1.73 1.99
N THR A 237 2.88 -0.43 1.70
CA THR A 237 1.84 0.14 0.84
C THR A 237 2.41 0.38 -0.54
N HIS A 238 1.89 -0.34 -1.54
CA HIS A 238 2.28 -0.17 -2.94
C HIS A 238 1.43 0.92 -3.58
N PHE A 239 2.07 2.02 -3.94
CA PHE A 239 1.46 3.15 -4.63
C PHE A 239 1.46 2.86 -6.13
N SER A 240 0.29 2.89 -6.75
CA SER A 240 0.04 2.24 -8.05
C SER A 240 0.33 3.11 -9.27
N ASP A 241 0.39 4.43 -9.13
CA ASP A 241 0.45 5.31 -10.28
C ASP A 241 1.88 5.60 -10.76
N HIS A 242 1.99 6.28 -11.88
CA HIS A 242 3.25 6.74 -12.41
C HIS A 242 3.87 7.80 -11.49
N TYR A 243 5.15 7.69 -11.20
CA TYR A 243 5.86 8.54 -10.24
C TYR A 243 5.76 10.04 -10.55
N SER A 244 5.56 10.43 -11.81
CA SER A 244 5.42 11.85 -12.18
C SER A 244 4.21 12.49 -11.52
N TYR A 245 3.08 11.78 -11.45
CA TYR A 245 1.87 12.30 -10.78
C TYR A 245 2.11 12.55 -9.29
N TYR A 246 2.92 11.72 -8.63
CA TYR A 246 3.29 11.94 -7.23
C TYR A 246 4.24 13.11 -7.06
N LEU A 247 5.30 13.20 -7.90
CA LEU A 247 6.31 14.26 -7.81
C LEU A 247 5.77 15.64 -8.17
N GLU A 248 4.76 15.71 -9.02
CA GLU A 248 4.09 16.94 -9.46
C GLU A 248 2.85 17.28 -8.61
N SER A 249 2.51 16.43 -7.65
CA SER A 249 1.32 16.60 -6.82
C SER A 249 1.41 17.84 -5.92
N PRO A 250 0.32 18.63 -5.76
CA PRO A 250 0.25 19.77 -4.85
C PRO A 250 0.34 19.38 -3.36
N PHE A 251 0.27 18.08 -3.05
CA PHE A 251 0.44 17.52 -1.71
C PHE A 251 1.62 16.52 -1.62
N LEU A 252 2.67 16.77 -2.40
CA LEU A 252 3.90 15.95 -2.38
C LEU A 252 4.50 15.80 -0.98
N ASP A 253 4.42 16.85 -0.16
CA ASP A 253 4.86 16.85 1.24
C ASP A 253 4.12 15.80 2.08
N LEU A 254 2.80 15.67 1.89
CA LEU A 254 2.00 14.64 2.56
C LEU A 254 2.34 13.24 2.04
N LEU A 255 2.52 13.06 0.72
CA LEU A 255 2.95 11.79 0.12
C LEU A 255 4.30 11.31 0.66
N LYS A 256 5.20 12.26 0.96
CA LYS A 256 6.49 11.98 1.60
C LYS A 256 6.39 11.65 3.09
N ALA A 257 5.37 12.17 3.78
CA ALA A 257 5.22 12.07 5.22
C ALA A 257 4.30 10.94 5.68
N VAL A 258 3.32 10.52 4.85
CA VAL A 258 2.28 9.58 5.26
C VAL A 258 2.88 8.24 5.74
N PRO A 259 2.54 7.80 6.99
CA PRO A 259 2.98 6.50 7.51
C PRO A 259 2.18 5.33 6.91
N THR A 260 2.76 4.14 6.94
CA THR A 260 2.07 2.89 6.56
C THR A 260 1.65 2.04 7.75
N VAL A 261 2.12 2.38 8.95
CA VAL A 261 1.74 1.73 10.22
C VAL A 261 1.47 2.78 11.29
N TRP A 262 0.55 2.47 12.18
CA TRP A 262 -0.06 3.41 13.10
C TRP A 262 0.04 2.95 14.56
N ASP A 263 0.28 3.88 15.47
CA ASP A 263 0.33 3.61 16.91
C ASP A 263 -1.05 3.58 17.54
N GLU A 264 -2.01 4.32 16.95
CA GLU A 264 -3.40 4.42 17.41
C GLU A 264 -4.33 4.64 16.22
N THR A 265 -5.52 4.07 16.28
CA THR A 265 -6.61 4.29 15.32
C THR A 265 -7.89 4.57 16.07
N ARG A 266 -8.59 5.65 15.69
CA ARG A 266 -9.93 6.00 16.14
C ARG A 266 -10.88 6.02 14.96
N VAL A 267 -12.00 5.32 15.08
CA VAL A 267 -13.12 5.44 14.16
C VAL A 267 -13.89 6.69 14.56
N LEU A 268 -14.02 7.63 13.64
CA LEU A 268 -14.73 8.88 13.92
C LEU A 268 -16.25 8.70 13.87
N SER A 269 -16.97 9.50 14.64
CA SER A 269 -18.44 9.36 14.83
C SER A 269 -19.24 9.59 13.53
N CYS A 270 -18.68 10.25 12.53
CA CYS A 270 -19.30 10.44 11.23
C CYS A 270 -19.18 9.19 10.32
N THR A 271 -18.54 8.11 10.78
CA THR A 271 -18.43 6.86 10.02
C THR A 271 -19.78 6.14 9.95
N GLU A 272 -20.21 5.79 8.74
CA GLU A 272 -21.38 4.99 8.44
C GLU A 272 -21.01 3.87 7.48
N MET A 273 -21.17 2.61 7.91
CA MET A 273 -20.73 1.43 7.17
C MET A 273 -21.39 1.35 5.79
N GLY A 274 -20.56 1.26 4.74
CA GLY A 274 -21.00 1.20 3.35
C GLY A 274 -21.32 2.57 2.72
N GLU A 275 -21.30 3.65 3.50
CA GLU A 275 -21.61 5.00 3.06
C GLU A 275 -20.40 5.94 3.16
N VAL A 276 -19.81 6.04 4.33
CA VAL A 276 -18.63 6.88 4.59
C VAL A 276 -17.76 6.25 5.67
N VAL A 277 -16.46 6.28 5.48
CA VAL A 277 -15.48 5.86 6.49
C VAL A 277 -14.55 7.01 6.83
N ALA A 278 -14.38 7.26 8.12
CA ALA A 278 -13.53 8.33 8.64
C ALA A 278 -12.69 7.80 9.82
N TYR A 279 -11.38 7.81 9.65
CA TYR A 279 -10.43 7.39 10.68
C TYR A 279 -9.49 8.52 11.05
N ALA A 280 -9.24 8.69 12.36
CA ALA A 280 -8.11 9.43 12.88
C ALA A 280 -7.04 8.44 13.34
N ARG A 281 -5.83 8.56 12.80
CA ARG A 281 -4.70 7.67 13.07
C ARG A 281 -3.48 8.45 13.55
N ARG A 282 -2.78 7.92 14.55
CA ARG A 282 -1.60 8.55 15.12
C ARG A 282 -0.34 7.77 14.80
N LYS A 283 0.71 8.51 14.45
CA LYS A 283 2.08 8.00 14.38
C LYS A 283 3.01 8.97 15.12
N GLY A 284 3.65 8.49 16.18
CA GLY A 284 4.44 9.37 17.03
C GLY A 284 3.57 10.48 17.64
N ASN A 285 3.90 11.73 17.32
CA ASN A 285 3.13 12.91 17.75
C ASN A 285 2.10 13.36 16.73
N ASP A 286 2.20 12.91 15.49
CA ASP A 286 1.36 13.35 14.39
C ASP A 286 0.06 12.54 14.31
N TRP A 287 -1.02 13.26 13.97
CA TRP A 287 -2.30 12.66 13.65
C TRP A 287 -2.61 12.83 12.17
N TRP A 288 -3.24 11.81 11.63
CA TRP A 288 -3.72 11.77 10.25
C TRP A 288 -5.20 11.44 10.25
N VAL A 289 -5.98 12.22 9.54
CA VAL A 289 -7.39 11.93 9.28
C VAL A 289 -7.54 11.55 7.82
N GLY A 290 -8.15 10.40 7.56
CA GLY A 290 -8.55 9.95 6.24
C GLY A 290 -10.06 9.73 6.21
N VAL A 291 -10.73 10.35 5.26
CA VAL A 291 -12.17 10.15 5.01
C VAL A 291 -12.37 9.72 3.57
N MET A 292 -13.13 8.65 3.38
CA MET A 292 -13.55 8.17 2.08
C MET A 292 -15.08 8.15 2.04
N ASN A 293 -15.67 8.77 1.01
CA ASN A 293 -17.10 8.86 0.82
C ASN A 293 -17.58 7.91 -0.28
N GLY A 294 -18.79 7.38 -0.14
CA GLY A 294 -19.45 6.57 -1.13
C GLY A 294 -20.05 7.39 -2.27
N ASP A 295 -21.16 6.93 -2.82
CA ASP A 295 -21.79 7.42 -4.06
C ASP A 295 -22.72 8.64 -3.89
N LYS A 296 -22.84 9.18 -2.66
CA LYS A 296 -23.68 10.34 -2.36
C LYS A 296 -22.87 11.49 -1.77
N GLU A 297 -23.14 12.69 -2.26
CA GLU A 297 -22.64 13.93 -1.67
C GLU A 297 -23.15 14.09 -0.23
N ARG A 298 -22.31 14.59 0.69
CA ARG A 298 -22.68 14.81 2.09
C ARG A 298 -21.84 15.84 2.79
N GLU A 299 -22.41 16.39 3.86
CA GLU A 299 -21.68 17.18 4.85
C GLU A 299 -21.39 16.30 6.08
N ILE A 300 -20.17 16.37 6.61
CA ILE A 300 -19.79 15.70 7.85
C ILE A 300 -19.16 16.67 8.84
N GLU A 301 -19.22 16.28 10.11
CA GLU A 301 -18.52 16.99 11.18
C GLU A 301 -17.44 16.09 11.77
N ILE A 302 -16.21 16.62 11.87
CA ILE A 302 -15.04 15.94 12.43
C ILE A 302 -14.59 16.68 13.69
N PRO A 303 -15.00 16.24 14.89
CA PRO A 303 -14.47 16.76 16.13
C PRO A 303 -12.96 16.48 16.25
N LEU A 304 -12.17 17.48 16.62
CA LEU A 304 -10.73 17.34 16.80
C LEU A 304 -10.32 16.97 18.24
N ASP A 305 -11.23 16.35 19.00
CA ASP A 305 -11.03 15.97 20.40
C ASP A 305 -9.97 14.89 20.63
N PHE A 306 -9.55 14.22 19.57
CA PHE A 306 -8.41 13.31 19.58
C PHE A 306 -7.05 14.04 19.73
N LEU A 307 -6.98 15.32 19.41
CA LEU A 307 -5.78 16.14 19.62
C LEU A 307 -5.58 16.44 21.09
N LYS A 308 -4.33 16.44 21.57
CA LYS A 308 -4.00 16.79 22.95
C LYS A 308 -3.81 18.30 23.15
N LYS A 309 -3.38 19.01 22.12
CA LYS A 309 -3.03 20.43 22.08
C LYS A 309 -3.41 21.04 20.74
N SER A 310 -3.24 22.34 20.58
CA SER A 310 -3.29 22.98 19.26
C SER A 310 -2.10 22.50 18.42
N MET A 311 -2.35 22.21 17.14
CA MET A 311 -1.38 21.68 16.19
C MET A 311 -1.45 22.47 14.89
N ASP A 312 -0.36 22.49 14.15
CA ASP A 312 -0.39 22.91 12.76
C ASP A 312 -1.07 21.81 11.94
N ALA A 313 -1.84 22.18 10.95
CA ALA A 313 -2.64 21.27 10.15
C ALA A 313 -2.54 21.60 8.67
N VAL A 314 -2.37 20.55 7.86
CA VAL A 314 -2.57 20.57 6.42
C VAL A 314 -3.84 19.80 6.12
N LEU A 315 -4.82 20.47 5.53
CA LEU A 315 -6.14 19.92 5.22
C LEU A 315 -6.32 19.90 3.70
N LEU A 316 -6.69 18.76 3.16
CA LEU A 316 -7.03 18.58 1.76
C LEU A 316 -8.51 18.28 1.65
N HIS A 317 -9.23 19.14 0.96
CA HIS A 317 -10.65 19.02 0.64
C HIS A 317 -10.82 18.64 -0.83
N ASP A 318 -11.96 18.07 -1.17
CA ASP A 318 -12.38 17.94 -2.57
C ASP A 318 -12.40 19.32 -3.23
N ASP A 319 -11.94 19.39 -4.47
CA ASP A 319 -12.18 20.56 -5.31
C ASP A 319 -13.63 20.52 -5.81
N ASP A 320 -14.34 21.65 -5.70
CA ASP A 320 -15.78 21.73 -6.05
C ASP A 320 -16.09 21.43 -7.51
N LYS A 321 -15.11 21.52 -8.41
CA LYS A 321 -15.30 21.42 -9.86
C LYS A 321 -14.54 20.28 -10.50
N ILE A 322 -13.31 20.04 -10.05
CA ILE A 322 -12.33 19.15 -10.70
C ILE A 322 -12.05 17.97 -9.78
N LEU A 323 -12.33 16.74 -10.24
CA LEU A 323 -12.07 15.52 -9.45
C LEU A 323 -10.56 15.30 -9.22
N ALA A 324 -9.77 15.52 -10.27
CA ALA A 324 -8.31 15.44 -10.23
C ALA A 324 -7.67 16.74 -9.71
N SER A 325 -8.17 17.25 -8.60
CA SER A 325 -7.66 18.44 -7.91
C SER A 325 -7.97 18.37 -6.42
N VAL A 326 -7.33 19.25 -5.64
CA VAL A 326 -7.59 19.42 -4.21
C VAL A 326 -7.66 20.90 -3.86
N ALA A 327 -8.55 21.26 -2.91
CA ALA A 327 -8.48 22.50 -2.20
C ALA A 327 -7.64 22.29 -0.93
N ARG A 328 -6.47 22.94 -0.85
CA ARG A 328 -5.52 22.82 0.27
C ARG A 328 -5.65 24.01 1.21
N GLU A 329 -5.73 23.72 2.50
CA GLU A 329 -5.72 24.70 3.58
C GLU A 329 -4.62 24.36 4.59
N ASP A 330 -3.71 25.32 4.86
CA ASP A 330 -2.68 25.20 5.88
C ASP A 330 -3.00 26.18 7.01
N ARG A 331 -3.28 25.68 8.22
CA ARG A 331 -3.62 26.50 9.39
C ARG A 331 -3.36 25.83 10.72
N LYS A 332 -3.40 26.61 11.77
CA LYS A 332 -3.42 26.09 13.14
C LYS A 332 -4.84 25.67 13.55
N VAL A 333 -4.97 24.53 14.22
CA VAL A 333 -6.23 24.03 14.75
C VAL A 333 -6.15 23.77 16.25
N SER A 334 -7.32 23.76 16.89
CA SER A 334 -7.47 23.50 18.31
C SER A 334 -8.27 22.20 18.54
N LYS A 335 -7.95 21.49 19.61
CA LYS A 335 -8.73 20.29 20.03
C LYS A 335 -10.21 20.56 20.33
N LYS A 336 -10.61 21.83 20.45
CA LYS A 336 -12.01 22.23 20.70
C LYS A 336 -12.78 22.46 19.40
N GLU A 337 -12.09 22.46 18.28
CA GLU A 337 -12.72 22.67 16.98
C GLU A 337 -13.42 21.41 16.49
N THR A 338 -14.45 21.65 15.67
CA THR A 338 -15.08 20.66 14.83
C THR A 338 -14.97 21.14 13.40
N LEU A 339 -14.31 20.36 12.54
CA LEU A 339 -14.24 20.67 11.12
C LEU A 339 -15.57 20.32 10.46
N LYS A 340 -16.11 21.20 9.64
CA LYS A 340 -17.22 20.93 8.73
C LYS A 340 -16.62 20.65 7.37
N VAL A 341 -16.89 19.48 6.82
CA VAL A 341 -16.30 18.99 5.58
C VAL A 341 -17.41 18.61 4.62
N HIS A 342 -17.42 19.26 3.48
CA HIS A 342 -18.22 18.89 2.34
C HIS A 342 -17.49 17.76 1.57
N LEU A 343 -18.20 16.68 1.25
CA LEU A 343 -17.68 15.54 0.52
C LEU A 343 -18.51 15.33 -0.75
N ARG A 344 -17.85 15.32 -1.89
CA ARG A 344 -18.49 14.93 -3.16
C ARG A 344 -18.85 13.45 -3.14
N ALA A 345 -19.73 13.02 -4.05
CA ALA A 345 -19.86 11.61 -4.37
C ALA A 345 -18.51 11.06 -4.85
N GLY A 346 -18.06 9.93 -4.29
CA GLY A 346 -16.71 9.40 -4.54
C GLY A 346 -15.58 10.30 -4.02
N GLY A 347 -15.91 11.26 -3.18
CA GLY A 347 -14.96 12.21 -2.61
C GLY A 347 -14.30 11.75 -1.33
N GLY A 348 -13.49 12.62 -0.75
CA GLY A 348 -12.78 12.35 0.48
C GLY A 348 -12.28 13.62 1.18
N PHE A 349 -11.56 13.37 2.27
CA PHE A 349 -10.87 14.40 3.02
C PHE A 349 -9.61 13.82 3.63
N VAL A 350 -8.55 14.62 3.65
CA VAL A 350 -7.29 14.27 4.33
C VAL A 350 -6.88 15.42 5.24
N GLY A 351 -6.50 15.08 6.49
CA GLY A 351 -5.91 16.01 7.42
C GLY A 351 -4.61 15.45 7.99
N TRP A 352 -3.54 16.24 7.97
CA TRP A 352 -2.29 15.97 8.67
C TRP A 352 -2.07 17.03 9.74
N PHE A 353 -1.96 16.58 11.00
CA PHE A 353 -1.81 17.42 12.20
C PHE A 353 -0.46 17.10 12.84
N HIS A 354 0.44 18.11 12.89
CA HIS A 354 1.85 17.91 13.30
C HIS A 354 2.41 19.03 14.20
#